data_faeba05f9bd72f6af51e845b9d75acf9
#
_entry.id   faeba05f9bd72f6af51e845b9d75acf9
#
_cell.length_a   1.000
_cell.length_b   1.000
_cell.length_c   1.000
_cell.angle_alpha   90.00
_cell.angle_beta   90.00
_cell.angle_gamma   90.00
#
_symmetry.space_group_name_H-M   'P 1'
#
loop_
_entity.id
_entity.type
_entity.pdbx_description
1 polymer ?
#
loop_
_entity_poly.entity_id
_entity_poly.type
_entity_poly.pdbx_seq_one_letter_code
_entity_poly.pdbx_strand_id
1 'polypeptide(L)'
;LMLGKNAVIKGNIEGIGSNIVLGENTYVGGKVTTDSRQLHNSYFEENRKKGFSGGISHGTASLNYGKSQNSYDEKSTVNAKSNLQVGDGSVLNRGAEITATNFEYGTIQINNGDVKYGARIDTRDVHTESKSSSFGISAGVNSPMLDRAKQVAGAVEQVKNGDTAGGAMEAINAAT
;
A
#
# COMPACT_ATOMS: atom_id res chain seq x y z
N LEU A 1 -15.57 12.84 24.30
CA LEU A 1 -16.19 13.81 25.23
C LEU A 1 -17.69 13.61 25.17
N MET A 2 -18.31 13.44 26.34
CA MET A 2 -19.76 13.38 26.47
C MET A 2 -20.20 14.32 27.56
N LEU A 3 -21.06 15.27 27.24
CA LEU A 3 -21.61 16.24 28.17
C LEU A 3 -23.12 16.06 28.26
N GLY A 4 -23.63 16.13 29.48
CA GLY A 4 -25.07 16.07 29.74
C GLY A 4 -25.80 17.36 29.31
N LYS A 5 -27.11 17.38 29.54
CA LYS A 5 -27.97 18.56 29.31
C LYS A 5 -27.51 19.76 30.17
N ASN A 6 -27.72 20.97 29.67
CA ASN A 6 -27.43 22.24 30.32
C ASN A 6 -25.94 22.43 30.71
N ALA A 7 -25.02 21.77 30.00
CA ALA A 7 -23.60 21.94 30.25
C ALA A 7 -23.12 23.32 29.78
N VAL A 8 -22.15 23.90 30.53
CA VAL A 8 -21.54 25.17 30.17
C VAL A 8 -20.04 25.00 30.06
N ILE A 9 -19.50 25.27 28.86
CA ILE A 9 -18.08 25.25 28.57
C ILE A 9 -17.67 26.69 28.23
N LYS A 10 -16.72 27.24 28.99
CA LYS A 10 -16.24 28.63 28.76
C LYS A 10 -15.19 28.70 27.66
N GLY A 11 -14.48 27.62 27.40
CA GLY A 11 -13.38 27.52 26.45
C GLY A 11 -13.75 26.91 25.11
N ASN A 12 -12.73 26.52 24.35
CA ASN A 12 -12.86 25.80 23.09
C ASN A 12 -13.06 24.29 23.33
N ILE A 13 -13.64 23.64 22.36
CA ILE A 13 -13.66 22.18 22.24
C ILE A 13 -12.87 21.79 21.01
N GLU A 14 -11.95 20.85 21.14
CA GLU A 14 -11.19 20.30 20.05
C GLU A 14 -11.24 18.80 20.05
N GLY A 15 -11.46 18.18 18.89
CA GLY A 15 -11.51 16.75 18.71
C GLY A 15 -10.95 16.29 17.38
N ILE A 16 -9.95 15.39 17.44
CA ILE A 16 -9.33 14.77 16.27
C ILE A 16 -9.57 13.26 16.32
N GLY A 17 -10.27 12.70 15.32
CA GLY A 17 -10.66 11.29 15.33
C GLY A 17 -11.48 10.92 16.57
N SER A 18 -12.34 11.81 17.02
CA SER A 18 -12.97 11.79 18.34
C SER A 18 -14.49 11.68 18.22
N ASN A 19 -15.10 11.18 19.31
CA ASN A 19 -16.55 11.21 19.49
C ASN A 19 -16.91 12.28 20.52
N ILE A 20 -17.64 13.31 20.10
CA ILE A 20 -18.08 14.42 20.92
C ILE A 20 -19.61 14.47 20.93
N VAL A 21 -20.19 14.40 22.09
CA VAL A 21 -21.62 14.52 22.32
C VAL A 21 -21.89 15.66 23.28
N LEU A 22 -22.58 16.67 22.81
CA LEU A 22 -23.07 17.81 23.60
C LEU A 22 -24.57 17.62 23.80
N GLY A 23 -25.00 17.49 25.04
CA GLY A 23 -26.42 17.35 25.40
C GLY A 23 -27.23 18.59 25.05
N GLU A 24 -28.54 18.50 25.25
CA GLU A 24 -29.47 19.62 25.03
C GLU A 24 -29.11 20.85 25.86
N ASN A 25 -29.36 22.05 25.32
CA ASN A 25 -29.13 23.34 25.96
C ASN A 25 -27.66 23.54 26.43
N THR A 26 -26.71 22.93 25.75
CA THR A 26 -25.28 23.11 26.05
C THR A 26 -24.80 24.46 25.53
N TYR A 27 -24.06 25.20 26.36
CA TYR A 27 -23.40 26.45 25.96
C TYR A 27 -21.90 26.24 25.81
N VAL A 28 -21.37 26.54 24.63
CA VAL A 28 -19.93 26.56 24.35
C VAL A 28 -19.49 28.00 24.08
N GLY A 29 -18.73 28.57 24.99
CA GLY A 29 -18.26 29.97 24.89
C GLY A 29 -17.13 30.17 23.90
N GLY A 30 -16.36 29.13 23.62
CA GLY A 30 -15.30 29.11 22.63
C GLY A 30 -15.75 28.54 21.26
N LYS A 31 -14.78 28.20 20.44
CA LYS A 31 -14.97 27.55 19.13
C LYS A 31 -14.97 26.03 19.30
N VAL A 32 -15.81 25.38 18.54
CA VAL A 32 -15.75 23.91 18.41
C VAL A 32 -14.97 23.55 17.15
N THR A 33 -13.91 22.79 17.29
CA THR A 33 -13.08 22.34 16.17
C THR A 33 -13.04 20.81 16.16
N THR A 34 -13.41 20.21 15.04
CA THR A 34 -13.30 18.76 14.86
C THR A 34 -12.61 18.43 13.55
N ASP A 35 -11.77 17.42 13.57
CA ASP A 35 -11.07 16.90 12.39
C ASP A 35 -10.97 15.37 12.45
N SER A 36 -10.73 14.75 11.30
CA SER A 36 -10.42 13.34 11.23
C SER A 36 -8.99 13.05 11.69
N ARG A 37 -8.77 11.87 12.23
CA ARG A 37 -7.42 11.35 12.47
C ARG A 37 -6.90 10.70 11.20
N GLN A 38 -5.75 11.14 10.72
CA GLN A 38 -5.07 10.51 9.60
C GLN A 38 -4.30 9.28 10.05
N LEU A 39 -4.54 8.16 9.37
CA LEU A 39 -3.86 6.89 9.55
C LEU A 39 -3.04 6.63 8.28
N HIS A 40 -1.73 6.49 8.44
CA HIS A 40 -0.82 6.18 7.36
C HIS A 40 -0.46 4.70 7.42
N ASN A 41 -0.70 3.99 6.33
CA ASN A 41 -0.32 2.60 6.17
C ASN A 41 0.68 2.48 5.03
N SER A 42 1.66 1.61 5.20
CA SER A 42 2.59 1.22 4.16
C SER A 42 2.72 -0.29 4.13
N TYR A 43 2.70 -0.86 2.95
CA TYR A 43 2.89 -2.28 2.70
C TYR A 43 3.92 -2.45 1.58
N PHE A 44 4.92 -3.28 1.82
CA PHE A 44 5.93 -3.61 0.83
C PHE A 44 6.06 -5.14 0.71
N GLU A 45 6.02 -5.63 -0.51
CA GLU A 45 6.26 -7.03 -0.83
C GLU A 45 7.27 -7.13 -1.98
N GLU A 46 8.26 -8.00 -1.83
CA GLU A 46 9.20 -8.32 -2.89
C GLU A 46 9.26 -9.83 -3.12
N ASN A 47 9.11 -10.24 -4.36
CA ASN A 47 9.15 -11.62 -4.78
C ASN A 47 10.27 -11.82 -5.79
N ARG A 48 11.24 -12.66 -5.47
CA ARG A 48 12.36 -12.98 -6.36
C ARG A 48 12.33 -14.45 -6.71
N LYS A 49 12.38 -14.76 -8.00
CA LYS A 49 12.46 -16.13 -8.51
C LYS A 49 13.65 -16.24 -9.44
N LYS A 50 14.37 -17.33 -9.33
CA LYS A 50 15.41 -17.75 -10.26
C LYS A 50 15.28 -19.24 -10.51
N GLY A 51 15.52 -19.66 -11.73
CA GLY A 51 15.39 -21.08 -12.05
C GLY A 51 15.99 -21.44 -13.39
N PHE A 52 16.24 -22.72 -13.54
CA PHE A 52 16.67 -23.34 -14.77
C PHE A 52 15.54 -24.17 -15.31
N SER A 53 15.45 -24.20 -16.63
CA SER A 53 14.66 -25.16 -17.36
C SER A 53 15.48 -25.67 -18.54
N GLY A 54 15.44 -26.94 -18.79
CA GLY A 54 16.09 -27.56 -19.94
C GLY A 54 15.22 -28.69 -20.48
N GLY A 55 15.38 -28.97 -21.74
CA GLY A 55 14.63 -30.04 -22.39
C GLY A 55 15.25 -30.42 -23.73
N ILE A 56 14.92 -31.61 -24.18
CA ILE A 56 15.25 -32.13 -25.51
C ILE A 56 13.93 -32.34 -26.26
N SER A 57 13.80 -31.69 -27.40
CA SER A 57 12.61 -31.81 -28.26
C SER A 57 13.02 -31.76 -29.70
N HIS A 58 12.51 -32.69 -30.52
CA HIS A 58 12.74 -32.74 -31.96
C HIS A 58 14.22 -32.61 -32.39
N GLY A 59 15.11 -33.29 -31.64
CA GLY A 59 16.55 -33.24 -31.96
C GLY A 59 17.25 -31.94 -31.58
N THR A 60 16.65 -31.12 -30.70
CA THR A 60 17.25 -29.91 -30.15
C THR A 60 17.30 -30.01 -28.64
N ALA A 61 18.50 -29.83 -28.04
CA ALA A 61 18.67 -29.66 -26.63
C ALA A 61 18.61 -28.16 -26.30
N SER A 62 17.87 -27.78 -25.27
CA SER A 62 17.75 -26.41 -24.81
C SER A 62 18.01 -26.29 -23.32
N LEU A 63 18.68 -25.23 -22.92
CA LEU A 63 18.88 -24.83 -21.54
C LEU A 63 18.50 -23.37 -21.41
N ASN A 64 17.62 -23.07 -20.46
CA ASN A 64 17.19 -21.71 -20.17
C ASN A 64 17.43 -21.40 -18.70
N TYR A 65 17.95 -20.22 -18.42
CA TYR A 65 18.01 -19.64 -17.09
C TYR A 65 17.14 -18.40 -17.05
N GLY A 66 16.25 -18.34 -16.08
CA GLY A 66 15.36 -17.21 -15.85
C GLY A 66 15.51 -16.61 -14.46
N LYS A 67 15.46 -15.31 -14.40
CA LYS A 67 15.38 -14.54 -13.16
C LYS A 67 14.22 -13.57 -13.27
N SER A 68 13.36 -13.55 -12.26
CA SER A 68 12.30 -12.55 -12.14
C SER A 68 12.29 -11.94 -10.75
N GLN A 69 12.00 -10.66 -10.69
CA GLN A 69 11.82 -9.89 -9.48
C GLN A 69 10.55 -9.06 -9.66
N ASN A 70 9.62 -9.22 -8.72
CA ASN A 70 8.41 -8.42 -8.66
C ASN A 70 8.39 -7.72 -7.31
N SER A 71 8.15 -6.43 -7.30
CA SER A 71 7.93 -5.65 -6.08
C SER A 71 6.59 -4.96 -6.13
N TYR A 72 5.97 -4.88 -4.99
CA TYR A 72 4.71 -4.19 -4.75
C TYR A 72 4.92 -3.27 -3.55
N ASP A 73 4.72 -1.98 -3.75
CA ASP A 73 4.78 -0.94 -2.70
C ASP A 73 3.43 -0.22 -2.68
N GLU A 74 2.79 -0.22 -1.54
CA GLU A 74 1.51 0.45 -1.32
C GLU A 74 1.64 1.41 -0.15
N LYS A 75 1.24 2.66 -0.37
CA LYS A 75 1.10 3.68 0.67
C LYS A 75 -0.32 4.21 0.66
N SER A 76 -0.96 4.19 1.81
CA SER A 76 -2.31 4.73 1.93
C SER A 76 -2.45 5.64 3.14
N THR A 77 -3.28 6.66 2.97
CA THR A 77 -3.73 7.53 4.05
C THR A 77 -5.24 7.42 4.14
N VAL A 78 -5.71 6.97 5.29
CA VAL A 78 -7.14 6.83 5.59
C VAL A 78 -7.50 7.82 6.69
N ASN A 79 -8.63 8.51 6.52
CA ASN A 79 -9.12 9.50 7.47
C ASN A 79 -10.21 8.87 8.37
N ALA A 80 -9.84 8.56 9.61
CA ALA A 80 -10.79 8.13 10.62
C ALA A 80 -11.61 9.35 11.07
N LYS A 81 -12.86 9.42 10.63
CA LYS A 81 -13.76 10.56 10.87
C LYS A 81 -14.04 10.75 12.35
N SER A 82 -14.16 12.01 12.77
CA SER A 82 -14.78 12.36 14.04
C SER A 82 -16.31 12.27 13.95
N ASN A 83 -16.96 12.17 15.11
CA ASN A 83 -18.40 12.36 15.25
C ASN A 83 -18.65 13.52 16.20
N LEU A 84 -19.49 14.47 15.80
CA LEU A 84 -19.97 15.56 16.62
C LEU A 84 -21.50 15.55 16.65
N GLN A 85 -22.05 15.35 17.81
CA GLN A 85 -23.50 15.46 18.05
C GLN A 85 -23.77 16.65 18.96
N VAL A 86 -24.70 17.50 18.57
CA VAL A 86 -25.08 18.70 19.33
C VAL A 86 -26.58 18.69 19.58
N GLY A 87 -26.97 18.59 20.82
CA GLY A 87 -28.37 18.54 21.25
C GLY A 87 -29.11 19.84 21.01
N ASP A 88 -30.45 19.75 21.00
CA ASP A 88 -31.35 20.87 20.76
C ASP A 88 -31.15 22.02 21.75
N GLY A 89 -31.34 23.26 21.27
CA GLY A 89 -31.24 24.46 22.08
C GLY A 89 -29.82 24.87 22.48
N SER A 90 -28.81 24.20 21.91
CA SER A 90 -27.42 24.47 22.23
C SER A 90 -26.91 25.74 21.56
N VAL A 91 -25.93 26.40 22.20
CA VAL A 91 -25.29 27.63 21.74
C VAL A 91 -23.82 27.39 21.50
N LEU A 92 -23.35 27.56 20.26
CA LEU A 92 -21.94 27.58 19.88
C LEU A 92 -21.52 29.04 19.69
N ASN A 93 -21.03 29.69 20.74
CA ASN A 93 -20.86 31.15 20.76
C ASN A 93 -19.89 31.65 19.68
N ARG A 94 -18.80 30.93 19.39
CA ARG A 94 -17.80 31.28 18.35
C ARG A 94 -17.86 30.40 17.12
N GLY A 95 -18.98 29.70 16.91
CA GLY A 95 -19.18 28.82 15.79
C GLY A 95 -18.41 27.50 15.87
N ALA A 96 -18.30 26.84 14.73
CA ALA A 96 -17.62 25.55 14.63
C ALA A 96 -16.81 25.45 13.34
N GLU A 97 -15.72 24.68 13.41
CA GLU A 97 -14.94 24.25 12.24
C GLU A 97 -14.93 22.72 12.21
N ILE A 98 -15.54 22.16 11.18
CA ILE A 98 -15.92 20.75 11.11
C ILE A 98 -15.26 20.18 9.85
N THR A 99 -14.15 19.45 10.04
CA THR A 99 -13.40 18.84 8.95
C THR A 99 -13.53 17.32 8.99
N ALA A 100 -13.94 16.70 7.90
CA ALA A 100 -14.08 15.24 7.77
C ALA A 100 -14.74 14.59 9.00
N THR A 101 -15.84 15.15 9.45
CA THR A 101 -16.57 14.81 10.67
C THR A 101 -18.03 14.51 10.33
N ASN A 102 -18.58 13.48 10.93
CA ASN A 102 -20.03 13.27 10.91
C ASN A 102 -20.65 14.25 11.92
N PHE A 103 -21.40 15.21 11.44
CA PHE A 103 -22.00 16.26 12.25
C PHE A 103 -23.52 16.09 12.29
N GLU A 104 -24.04 15.84 13.49
CA GLU A 104 -25.47 15.74 13.77
C GLU A 104 -25.85 16.82 14.76
N TYR A 105 -26.87 17.57 14.47
CA TYR A 105 -27.34 18.65 15.34
C TYR A 105 -28.84 18.82 15.23
N GLY A 106 -29.44 19.25 16.35
CA GLY A 106 -30.81 19.74 16.38
C GLY A 106 -30.87 21.24 16.12
N THR A 107 -31.62 21.97 16.91
CA THR A 107 -31.65 23.44 16.86
C THR A 107 -30.42 24.01 17.56
N ILE A 108 -29.54 24.71 16.84
CA ILE A 108 -28.36 25.35 17.41
C ILE A 108 -28.37 26.85 17.14
N GLN A 109 -27.84 27.63 18.09
CA GLN A 109 -27.64 29.06 17.95
C GLN A 109 -26.15 29.39 17.86
N ILE A 110 -25.79 30.30 16.95
CA ILE A 110 -24.42 30.80 16.77
C ILE A 110 -24.44 32.32 16.97
N ASN A 111 -23.67 32.86 17.91
CA ASN A 111 -23.69 34.27 18.23
C ASN A 111 -22.60 35.05 17.49
N ASN A 112 -21.34 34.59 17.58
CA ASN A 112 -20.16 35.32 17.10
C ASN A 112 -19.27 34.38 16.27
N GLY A 113 -19.71 33.98 15.08
CA GLY A 113 -18.93 33.10 14.22
C GLY A 113 -19.80 32.36 13.20
N ASP A 114 -19.20 31.44 12.50
CA ASP A 114 -19.82 30.65 11.44
C ASP A 114 -19.58 29.16 11.67
N VAL A 115 -20.35 28.31 11.01
CA VAL A 115 -20.02 26.91 10.85
C VAL A 115 -19.28 26.73 9.53
N LYS A 116 -18.02 26.28 9.60
CA LYS A 116 -17.19 25.99 8.44
C LYS A 116 -17.04 24.49 8.29
N TYR A 117 -17.19 24.02 7.07
CA TYR A 117 -17.05 22.60 6.71
C TYR A 117 -15.79 22.40 5.89
N GLY A 118 -15.03 21.37 6.24
CA GLY A 118 -13.86 20.91 5.50
C GLY A 118 -13.98 19.43 5.14
N ALA A 119 -13.26 19.02 4.11
CA ALA A 119 -13.14 17.62 3.72
C ALA A 119 -11.69 17.17 3.75
N ARG A 120 -11.47 15.87 3.98
CA ARG A 120 -10.20 15.20 3.75
C ARG A 120 -10.42 14.03 2.81
N ILE A 121 -9.44 13.78 1.97
CA ILE A 121 -9.49 12.75 0.95
C ILE A 121 -8.60 11.60 1.39
N ASP A 122 -9.11 10.38 1.32
CA ASP A 122 -8.31 9.18 1.45
C ASP A 122 -7.46 9.02 0.20
N THR A 123 -6.19 8.68 0.37
CA THR A 123 -5.27 8.47 -0.73
C THR A 123 -4.71 7.06 -0.70
N ARG A 124 -4.50 6.50 -1.87
CA ARG A 124 -3.83 5.21 -2.05
C ARG A 124 -2.88 5.34 -3.23
N ASP A 125 -1.61 5.16 -2.95
CA ASP A 125 -0.56 5.13 -3.95
C ASP A 125 -0.02 3.71 -4.05
N VAL A 126 -0.02 3.14 -5.26
CA VAL A 126 0.42 1.78 -5.52
C VAL A 126 1.49 1.81 -6.59
N HIS A 127 2.67 1.35 -6.25
CA HIS A 127 3.77 1.18 -7.17
C HIS A 127 4.09 -0.31 -7.34
N THR A 128 4.03 -0.79 -8.58
CA THR A 128 4.35 -2.17 -8.92
C THR A 128 5.50 -2.18 -9.92
N GLU A 129 6.56 -2.88 -9.61
CA GLU A 129 7.69 -3.06 -10.51
C GLU A 129 7.88 -4.55 -10.80
N SER A 130 8.02 -4.89 -12.09
CA SER A 130 8.33 -6.25 -12.54
C SER A 130 9.57 -6.22 -13.42
N LYS A 131 10.59 -6.96 -13.01
CA LYS A 131 11.83 -7.14 -13.78
C LYS A 131 11.99 -8.62 -14.08
N SER A 132 12.17 -8.96 -15.35
CA SER A 132 12.50 -10.32 -15.77
C SER A 132 13.66 -10.31 -16.73
N SER A 133 14.54 -11.28 -16.59
CA SER A 133 15.59 -11.56 -17.55
C SER A 133 15.67 -13.07 -17.77
N SER A 134 15.84 -13.47 -19.00
CA SER A 134 16.05 -14.88 -19.35
C SER A 134 17.20 -14.97 -20.36
N PHE A 135 17.98 -16.01 -20.20
CA PHE A 135 19.02 -16.41 -21.14
C PHE A 135 18.78 -17.87 -21.52
N GLY A 136 18.75 -18.15 -22.78
CA GLY A 136 18.53 -19.52 -23.28
C GLY A 136 19.56 -19.86 -24.36
N ILE A 137 20.05 -21.09 -24.33
CA ILE A 137 20.88 -21.70 -25.37
C ILE A 137 20.17 -22.91 -25.89
N SER A 138 20.21 -23.10 -27.20
CA SER A 138 19.73 -24.29 -27.85
C SER A 138 20.77 -24.82 -28.85
N ALA A 139 20.98 -26.11 -28.86
CA ALA A 139 21.86 -26.78 -29.82
C ALA A 139 21.09 -27.90 -30.55
N GLY A 140 21.23 -27.91 -31.86
CA GLY A 140 20.74 -29.03 -32.69
C GLY A 140 21.57 -30.27 -32.42
N VAL A 141 20.88 -31.38 -32.11
CA VAL A 141 21.54 -32.64 -31.80
C VAL A 141 21.70 -33.44 -33.10
N ASN A 142 22.74 -33.12 -33.84
CA ASN A 142 23.19 -33.92 -34.95
C ASN A 142 24.48 -34.64 -34.54
N SER A 143 24.34 -35.81 -33.90
CA SER A 143 25.35 -36.85 -33.64
C SER A 143 26.86 -36.46 -33.51
N PRO A 144 27.59 -36.81 -32.47
CA PRO A 144 27.42 -37.82 -31.45
C PRO A 144 26.75 -37.28 -30.17
N MET A 145 25.57 -37.71 -29.95
CA MET A 145 24.61 -37.18 -28.97
C MET A 145 25.09 -37.23 -27.49
N LEU A 146 25.92 -38.22 -27.16
CA LEU A 146 26.23 -38.49 -25.73
C LEU A 146 27.19 -37.51 -25.11
N ASP A 147 28.15 -37.02 -25.88
CA ASP A 147 29.17 -36.09 -25.34
C ASP A 147 28.64 -34.69 -25.19
N ARG A 148 27.77 -34.24 -26.09
CA ARG A 148 27.11 -32.93 -26.00
C ARG A 148 26.07 -32.90 -24.87
N ALA A 149 25.35 -34.00 -24.63
CA ALA A 149 24.44 -34.08 -23.51
C ALA A 149 25.17 -34.02 -22.13
N LYS A 150 26.38 -34.58 -22.06
CA LYS A 150 27.23 -34.47 -20.85
C LYS A 150 27.74 -33.07 -20.63
N GLN A 151 28.15 -32.37 -21.69
CA GLN A 151 28.62 -30.98 -21.61
C GLN A 151 27.48 -30.02 -21.19
N VAL A 152 26.25 -30.22 -21.73
CA VAL A 152 25.09 -29.44 -21.28
C VAL A 152 24.73 -29.75 -19.80
N ALA A 153 24.84 -31.00 -19.38
CA ALA A 153 24.63 -31.37 -17.98
C ALA A 153 25.68 -30.74 -17.04
N GLY A 154 26.96 -30.71 -17.47
CA GLY A 154 28.04 -30.03 -16.76
C GLY A 154 27.83 -28.53 -16.63
N ALA A 155 27.37 -27.89 -17.70
CA ALA A 155 27.02 -26.47 -17.69
C ALA A 155 25.88 -26.14 -16.69
N VAL A 156 24.87 -27.03 -16.58
CA VAL A 156 23.79 -26.92 -15.59
C VAL A 156 24.33 -26.99 -14.17
N GLU A 157 25.27 -27.88 -13.92
CA GLU A 157 25.85 -28.09 -12.60
C GLU A 157 26.74 -26.93 -12.17
N GLN A 158 27.52 -26.35 -13.07
CA GLN A 158 28.31 -25.14 -12.81
C GLN A 158 27.43 -23.94 -12.46
N VAL A 159 26.36 -23.72 -13.21
CA VAL A 159 25.44 -22.63 -12.92
C VAL A 159 24.66 -22.84 -11.63
N LYS A 160 24.27 -24.07 -11.30
CA LYS A 160 23.70 -24.42 -9.99
C LYS A 160 24.64 -24.09 -8.83
N ASN A 161 25.94 -24.25 -9.04
CA ASN A 161 26.97 -23.98 -8.05
C ASN A 161 27.40 -22.50 -8.01
N GLY A 162 26.71 -21.62 -8.75
CA GLY A 162 26.92 -20.17 -8.74
C GLY A 162 27.84 -19.62 -9.83
N ASP A 163 28.47 -20.46 -10.62
CA ASP A 163 29.30 -20.04 -11.77
C ASP A 163 28.42 -19.92 -13.04
N THR A 164 27.72 -18.80 -13.13
CA THR A 164 26.83 -18.52 -14.27
C THR A 164 27.61 -18.23 -15.57
N ALA A 165 28.79 -17.67 -15.48
CA ALA A 165 29.60 -17.31 -16.63
C ALA A 165 30.31 -18.56 -17.21
N GLY A 166 30.89 -19.41 -16.36
CA GLY A 166 31.51 -20.68 -16.76
C GLY A 166 30.52 -21.65 -17.37
N GLY A 167 29.36 -21.82 -16.74
CA GLY A 167 28.29 -22.66 -17.29
C GLY A 167 27.73 -22.19 -18.62
N ALA A 168 27.64 -20.89 -18.83
CA ALA A 168 27.22 -20.33 -20.12
C ALA A 168 28.27 -20.57 -21.22
N MET A 169 29.55 -20.41 -20.91
CA MET A 169 30.64 -20.66 -21.86
C MET A 169 30.76 -22.15 -22.26
N GLU A 170 30.61 -23.06 -21.28
CA GLU A 170 30.64 -24.51 -21.55
C GLU A 170 29.43 -24.94 -22.39
N ALA A 171 28.28 -24.36 -22.15
CA ALA A 171 27.10 -24.62 -22.97
C ALA A 171 27.24 -24.07 -24.41
N ILE A 172 27.92 -22.94 -24.63
CA ILE A 172 28.22 -22.42 -25.95
C ILE A 172 29.20 -23.35 -26.69
N ASN A 173 30.24 -23.82 -26.00
CA ASN A 173 31.21 -24.76 -26.58
C ASN A 173 30.56 -26.12 -26.97
N ALA A 174 29.56 -26.56 -26.22
CA ALA A 174 28.80 -27.75 -26.53
C ALA A 174 27.89 -27.59 -27.78
N ALA A 175 27.55 -26.35 -28.13
CA ALA A 175 26.68 -26.03 -29.25
C ALA A 175 27.41 -25.84 -30.59
N THR A 176 28.71 -25.60 -30.56
CA THR A 176 29.59 -25.49 -31.74
C THR A 176 30.29 -26.81 -32.05
#